data_e44df0064e950394a675ae82d2fab54b
#
_entry.id   e44df0064e950394a675ae82d2fab54b
#
_cell.length_a   1.000
_cell.length_b   1.000
_cell.length_c   1.000
_cell.angle_alpha   90.00
_cell.angle_beta   90.00
_cell.angle_gamma   90.00
#
_symmetry.space_group_name_H-M   'P 1'
#
loop_
_entity.id
_entity.type
_entity.pdbx_description
1 polymer ?
#
loop_
_entity_poly.entity_id
_entity_poly.type
_entity_poly.pdbx_seq_one_letter_code
_entity_poly.pdbx_strand_id
1 'polypeptide(L)'
;MSKVLTRIFVNAIVMMTRKVVKGAMNMPLRNQLKEHRSRMGINQTELGKLAGVSRQTISLIERGDYSPSVALALKLAKICGVQVEDIFQYEEYES
;
A
#
# COMPACT_ATOMS: atom_id res chain seq x y z
N MET A 1 -10.50 21.61 11.06
CA MET A 1 -11.54 20.65 11.45
C MET A 1 -12.42 20.28 10.29
N SER A 2 -13.00 21.29 9.64
CA SER A 2 -13.90 21.00 8.52
C SER A 2 -13.22 20.28 7.37
N LYS A 3 -11.93 20.55 7.16
CA LYS A 3 -11.21 19.88 6.09
C LYS A 3 -11.12 18.36 6.31
N VAL A 4 -10.91 17.94 7.54
CA VAL A 4 -10.80 16.53 7.85
C VAL A 4 -12.14 15.84 7.64
N LEU A 5 -13.21 16.47 8.13
CA LEU A 5 -14.54 15.91 7.97
C LEU A 5 -14.94 15.85 6.50
N THR A 6 -14.64 16.92 5.75
CA THR A 6 -14.96 16.95 4.33
C THR A 6 -14.24 15.84 3.58
N ARG A 7 -12.96 15.64 3.92
CA ARG A 7 -12.16 14.62 3.26
C ARG A 7 -12.71 13.23 3.53
N ILE A 8 -13.07 12.96 4.78
CA ILE A 8 -13.66 11.66 5.13
C ILE A 8 -14.95 11.43 4.38
N PHE A 9 -15.79 12.46 4.28
CA PHE A 9 -17.05 12.36 3.60
C PHE A 9 -16.86 12.09 2.10
N VAL A 10 -15.95 12.83 1.48
CA VAL A 10 -15.64 12.65 0.06
C VAL A 10 -15.13 11.24 -0.21
N ASN A 11 -14.25 10.76 0.65
CA ASN A 11 -13.71 9.42 0.49
C ASN A 11 -14.79 8.35 0.58
N ALA A 12 -15.73 8.53 1.50
CA ALA A 12 -16.83 7.57 1.62
C ALA A 12 -17.67 7.54 0.34
N ILE A 13 -17.95 8.70 -0.21
CA ILE A 13 -18.72 8.79 -1.45
C ILE A 13 -17.95 8.14 -2.60
N VAL A 14 -16.68 8.45 -2.72
CA VAL A 14 -15.85 7.91 -3.79
C VAL A 14 -15.79 6.39 -3.69
N MET A 15 -15.64 5.86 -2.51
CA MET A 15 -15.56 4.42 -2.33
C MET A 15 -16.89 3.75 -2.68
N MET A 16 -18.00 4.38 -2.36
CA MET A 16 -19.30 3.85 -2.73
C MET A 16 -19.45 3.84 -4.25
N THR A 17 -19.04 4.92 -4.89
CA THR A 17 -19.09 5.02 -6.34
C THR A 17 -18.25 3.94 -6.99
N ARG A 18 -17.07 3.70 -6.43
CA ARG A 18 -16.16 2.70 -6.97
C ARG A 18 -16.74 1.30 -6.90
N LYS A 19 -17.47 1.01 -5.86
CA LYS A 19 -18.11 -0.30 -5.76
C LYS A 19 -19.12 -0.50 -6.87
N VAL A 20 -19.76 0.58 -7.29
CA VAL A 20 -20.77 0.52 -8.33
C VAL A 20 -20.12 0.46 -9.71
N VAL A 21 -19.05 1.23 -9.90
CA VAL A 21 -18.39 1.30 -11.20
C VAL A 21 -17.41 0.15 -11.33
N LYS A 22 -17.80 -0.81 -12.12
CA LYS A 22 -16.95 -1.96 -12.35
C LYS A 22 -15.70 -1.55 -13.09
N GLY A 23 -14.57 -2.09 -12.66
CA GLY A 23 -13.30 -1.78 -13.29
C GLY A 23 -12.57 -0.64 -12.64
N ALA A 24 -13.25 0.15 -11.83
CA ALA A 24 -12.58 1.18 -11.05
C ALA A 24 -12.03 0.55 -9.80
N MET A 25 -11.22 -0.46 -10.00
CA MET A 25 -10.76 -1.31 -8.92
C MET A 25 -9.43 -0.90 -8.34
N ASN A 26 -9.07 0.33 -8.55
CA ASN A 26 -7.81 0.80 -7.99
C ASN A 26 -7.88 0.76 -6.49
N MET A 27 -6.97 0.01 -5.91
CA MET A 27 -6.88 0.02 -4.47
C MET A 27 -6.44 1.41 -4.05
N PRO A 28 -7.03 1.95 -3.00
CA PRO A 28 -6.62 3.27 -2.54
C PRO A 28 -5.24 3.29 -1.91
N LEU A 29 -4.61 2.14 -1.82
CA LEU A 29 -3.29 2.05 -1.23
C LEU A 29 -2.23 2.07 -2.31
N ARG A 30 -1.36 3.06 -2.24
CA ARG A 30 -0.19 3.14 -3.11
C ARG A 30 1.03 2.70 -2.32
N ASN A 31 2.04 2.20 -3.03
CA ASN A 31 3.26 1.84 -2.33
C ASN A 31 4.48 2.05 -3.20
N GLN A 32 5.60 2.24 -2.54
CA GLN A 32 6.93 2.33 -3.13
C GLN A 32 7.81 1.21 -2.62
N LEU A 33 7.23 0.05 -2.35
CA LEU A 33 7.99 -1.06 -1.80
C LEU A 33 9.12 -1.47 -2.74
N LYS A 34 8.82 -1.52 -4.03
CA LYS A 34 9.83 -1.90 -5.01
C LYS A 34 11.04 -0.97 -4.97
N GLU A 35 10.79 0.34 -4.87
CA GLU A 35 11.86 1.32 -4.82
C GLU A 35 12.74 1.13 -3.58
N HIS A 36 12.11 0.93 -2.43
CA HIS A 36 12.86 0.72 -1.19
C HIS A 36 13.63 -0.60 -1.23
N ARG A 37 13.01 -1.64 -1.75
CA ARG A 37 13.68 -2.92 -1.91
C ARG A 37 14.89 -2.78 -2.83
N SER A 38 14.71 -2.07 -3.95
CA SER A 38 15.78 -1.89 -4.93
C SER A 38 16.97 -1.14 -4.33
N ARG A 39 16.70 -0.14 -3.49
CA ARG A 39 17.76 0.59 -2.82
C ARG A 39 18.58 -0.30 -1.92
N MET A 40 17.98 -1.34 -1.36
CA MET A 40 18.69 -2.30 -0.52
C MET A 40 19.49 -3.30 -1.34
N GLY A 41 19.28 -3.32 -2.66
CA GLY A 41 20.00 -4.25 -3.52
C GLY A 41 19.53 -5.68 -3.40
N ILE A 42 18.31 -5.91 -2.96
CA ILE A 42 17.79 -7.27 -2.81
C ILE A 42 16.62 -7.50 -3.75
N ASN A 43 16.40 -8.77 -4.09
CA ASN A 43 15.30 -9.13 -4.97
C ASN A 43 14.05 -9.50 -4.16
N GLN A 44 12.96 -9.82 -4.89
CA GLN A 44 11.70 -10.14 -4.25
C GLN A 44 11.78 -11.37 -3.36
N THR A 45 12.54 -12.36 -3.79
CA THR A 45 12.71 -13.58 -3.01
C THR A 45 13.42 -13.29 -1.70
N GLU A 46 14.46 -12.47 -1.76
CA GLU A 46 15.22 -12.12 -0.56
C GLU A 46 14.36 -11.31 0.41
N LEU A 47 13.62 -10.35 -0.10
CA LEU A 47 12.73 -9.57 0.76
C LEU A 47 11.67 -10.47 1.39
N GLY A 48 11.12 -11.40 0.61
CA GLY A 48 10.14 -12.34 1.12
C GLY A 48 10.69 -13.14 2.28
N LYS A 49 11.94 -13.63 2.15
CA LYS A 49 12.58 -14.38 3.24
C LYS A 49 12.71 -13.53 4.49
N LEU A 50 13.12 -12.29 4.34
CA LEU A 50 13.28 -11.40 5.48
C LEU A 50 11.94 -11.11 6.15
N ALA A 51 10.89 -11.00 5.36
CA ALA A 51 9.58 -10.68 5.89
C ALA A 51 8.77 -11.91 6.30
N GLY A 52 9.26 -13.10 5.96
CA GLY A 52 8.56 -14.32 6.30
C GLY A 52 7.37 -14.61 5.40
N VAL A 53 7.41 -14.15 4.17
CA VAL A 53 6.35 -14.39 3.20
C VAL A 53 6.96 -14.85 1.88
N SER A 54 6.10 -15.32 0.98
CA SER A 54 6.58 -15.81 -0.30
C SER A 54 6.97 -14.66 -1.23
N ARG A 55 7.79 -14.99 -2.24
CA ARG A 55 8.12 -14.05 -3.30
C ARG A 55 6.86 -13.54 -3.98
N GLN A 56 5.89 -14.44 -4.17
CA GLN A 56 4.64 -14.07 -4.82
C GLN A 56 3.89 -13.01 -4.01
N THR A 57 3.89 -13.13 -2.69
CA THR A 57 3.26 -12.13 -1.84
C THR A 57 3.92 -10.76 -2.03
N ILE A 58 5.25 -10.72 -2.06
CA ILE A 58 5.96 -9.47 -2.29
C ILE A 58 5.59 -8.89 -3.66
N SER A 59 5.57 -9.74 -4.68
CA SER A 59 5.21 -9.29 -6.03
C SER A 59 3.81 -8.69 -6.07
N LEU A 60 2.86 -9.34 -5.42
CA LEU A 60 1.48 -8.85 -5.39
C LEU A 60 1.38 -7.51 -4.67
N ILE A 61 2.11 -7.35 -3.58
CA ILE A 61 2.12 -6.08 -2.87
C ILE A 61 2.70 -4.97 -3.74
N GLU A 62 3.83 -5.25 -4.39
CA GLU A 62 4.50 -4.24 -5.21
C GLU A 62 3.63 -3.78 -6.39
N ARG A 63 2.83 -4.68 -6.92
CA ARG A 63 1.92 -4.33 -8.01
C ARG A 63 0.64 -3.66 -7.55
N GLY A 64 0.41 -3.61 -6.24
CA GLY A 64 -0.82 -3.04 -5.72
C GLY A 64 -2.01 -3.99 -5.77
N ASP A 65 -1.76 -5.28 -6.00
CA ASP A 65 -2.82 -6.28 -6.10
C ASP A 65 -3.15 -6.92 -4.76
N TYR A 66 -2.41 -6.59 -3.73
CA TYR A 66 -2.62 -7.15 -2.42
C TYR A 66 -2.20 -6.15 -1.35
N SER A 67 -3.09 -5.88 -0.42
CA SER A 67 -2.79 -5.02 0.72
C SER A 67 -2.26 -5.86 1.85
N PRO A 68 -1.06 -5.59 2.34
CA PRO A 68 -0.53 -6.37 3.45
C PRO A 68 -1.30 -6.06 4.74
N SER A 69 -1.24 -6.99 5.67
CA SER A 69 -1.73 -6.73 7.01
C SER A 69 -0.91 -5.61 7.64
N VAL A 70 -1.46 -5.01 8.69
CA VAL A 70 -0.71 -3.96 9.40
C VAL A 70 0.61 -4.53 9.93
N ALA A 71 0.58 -5.75 10.47
CA ALA A 71 1.79 -6.35 10.99
C ALA A 71 2.85 -6.52 9.90
N LEU A 72 2.43 -7.00 8.73
CA LEU A 72 3.37 -7.19 7.64
C LEU A 72 3.90 -5.85 7.13
N ALA A 73 3.03 -4.85 7.02
CA ALA A 73 3.44 -3.52 6.58
C ALA A 73 4.49 -2.92 7.51
N LEU A 74 4.28 -3.04 8.80
CA LEU A 74 5.23 -2.54 9.79
C LEU A 74 6.54 -3.29 9.72
N LYS A 75 6.47 -4.60 9.50
CA LYS A 75 7.66 -5.42 9.37
C LYS A 75 8.46 -5.03 8.14
N LEU A 76 7.79 -4.80 7.02
CA LEU A 76 8.46 -4.37 5.80
C LEU A 76 9.15 -3.02 6.00
N ALA A 77 8.48 -2.10 6.67
CA ALA A 77 9.06 -0.79 6.95
C ALA A 77 10.32 -0.94 7.80
N LYS A 78 10.27 -1.81 8.80
CA LYS A 78 11.42 -2.04 9.66
C LYS A 78 12.58 -2.64 8.88
N ILE A 79 12.29 -3.59 8.01
CA ILE A 79 13.32 -4.20 7.16
C ILE A 79 13.97 -3.15 6.28
N CYS A 80 13.17 -2.26 5.69
CA CYS A 80 13.69 -1.22 4.82
C CYS A 80 14.30 -0.05 5.58
N GLY A 81 14.14 0.00 6.89
CA GLY A 81 14.70 1.06 7.69
C GLY A 81 14.02 2.41 7.51
N VAL A 82 12.73 2.39 7.22
CA VAL A 82 11.94 3.60 6.98
C VAL A 82 10.63 3.51 7.76
N GLN A 83 9.89 4.60 7.73
CA GLN A 83 8.56 4.61 8.31
C GLN A 83 7.59 3.88 7.37
N VAL A 84 6.51 3.34 7.94
CA VAL A 84 5.53 2.65 7.12
C VAL A 84 4.91 3.60 6.10
N GLU A 85 4.77 4.86 6.46
CA GLU A 85 4.21 5.88 5.55
C GLU A 85 5.14 6.19 4.39
N ASP A 86 6.42 5.87 4.51
CA ASP A 86 7.35 6.04 3.40
C ASP A 86 7.14 4.98 2.33
N ILE A 87 6.54 3.86 2.69
CA ILE A 87 6.29 2.78 1.76
C ILE A 87 4.85 2.78 1.28
N PHE A 88 3.90 2.95 2.19
CA PHE A 88 2.48 2.82 1.88
C PHE A 88 1.76 4.12 2.14
N GLN A 89 0.96 4.55 1.17
CA GLN A 89 0.14 5.76 1.30
C GLN A 89 -1.29 5.42 0.92
N TYR A 90 -2.22 5.97 1.68
CA TYR A 90 -3.62 5.83 1.35
C TYR A 90 -4.01 6.95 0.40
N GLU A 91 -4.46 6.57 -0.78
CA GLU A 91 -4.79 7.55 -1.80
C GLU A 91 -6.17 8.11 -1.54
N GLU A 92 -6.24 9.41 -1.30
CA GLU A 92 -7.51 10.07 -1.05
C GLU A 92 -7.87 10.89 -2.27
N TYR A 93 -9.15 10.85 -2.58
CA TYR A 93 -9.65 11.64 -3.68
C TYR A 93 -10.15 12.95 -3.14
N GLU A 94 -9.70 14.01 -3.76
CA GLU A 94 -10.15 15.33 -3.40
C GLU A 94 -10.90 15.89 -4.58
N SER A 95 -12.12 16.35 -4.31
CA SER A 95 -12.93 16.94 -5.36
C SER A 95 -12.53 18.38 -5.64
#